data_b297f83e21c6e0b14862a4fae68e5c61
#
_entry.id   b297f83e21c6e0b14862a4fae68e5c61
#
_cell.length_a   1.000
_cell.length_b   1.000
_cell.length_c   1.000
_cell.angle_alpha   90.00
_cell.angle_beta   90.00
_cell.angle_gamma   90.00
#
_symmetry.space_group_name_H-M   'P 1'
#
loop_
_entity.id
_entity.type
_entity.pdbx_description
1 polymer ?
#
loop_
_entity_poly.entity_id
_entity_poly.type
_entity_poly.pdbx_seq_one_letter_code
_entity_poly.pdbx_strand_id
1 'polypeptide(L)'
;MVNKNTYQSERKNIIQYIIEEIIITNRQKGNSDITINRKIQYLIVFIRWMNQENFLYIRNLDEAVNIFYRYTLFLKSKIRLGQYSQGEIHSRHTCVHKMLSTIFNDKANILLSGIILITNSRSEKKVKSSNEDKKYHYNFYYSFFHQVTDFILNNESYPLKLHLQLGEFWCLPSKHIFFVKGRPFPMAFDPENGQTRSVDNFQEIYRINNKSIIKENIKRFNNTLDKANLQKSQKKMELASHASKAFYMLFLTNTGMNDSTAATLLWNNQYSIDSLQQKFRNIKYRAGNKIVEFKIQTKFLSVLKKYLLLRDFGLKSTSTGL
;
A
#
# COMPACT_ATOMS: atom_id res chain seq x y z
N MET A 1 21.63 -8.51 8.74
CA MET A 1 22.89 -9.11 9.21
C MET A 1 23.76 -8.01 9.81
N VAL A 2 24.28 -8.20 10.99
CA VAL A 2 25.30 -7.31 11.56
C VAL A 2 26.61 -7.65 10.85
N ASN A 3 27.20 -6.66 10.15
CA ASN A 3 28.49 -6.85 9.51
C ASN A 3 29.54 -7.00 10.62
N LYS A 4 30.26 -8.13 10.64
CA LYS A 4 31.29 -8.41 11.67
C LYS A 4 32.35 -7.30 11.76
N ASN A 5 32.63 -6.61 10.65
CA ASN A 5 33.65 -5.53 10.58
C ASN A 5 33.17 -4.20 11.22
N THR A 6 31.87 -4.07 11.55
CA THR A 6 31.29 -2.89 12.20
C THR A 6 30.80 -3.16 13.62
N TYR A 7 31.07 -4.37 14.14
CA TYR A 7 30.72 -4.72 15.50
C TYR A 7 31.66 -4.03 16.50
N GLN A 8 31.08 -3.27 17.39
CA GLN A 8 31.76 -2.65 18.52
C GLN A 8 31.33 -3.38 19.79
N SER A 9 32.30 -4.02 20.45
CA SER A 9 32.07 -4.80 21.69
C SER A 9 31.40 -3.96 22.79
N GLU A 10 31.67 -2.67 22.81
CA GLU A 10 31.16 -1.68 23.75
C GLU A 10 29.64 -1.46 23.60
N ARG A 11 29.06 -1.90 22.47
CA ARG A 11 27.60 -1.83 22.21
C ARG A 11 26.87 -3.14 22.47
N LYS A 12 27.53 -4.10 23.08
CA LYS A 12 26.94 -5.42 23.38
C LYS A 12 25.60 -5.29 24.11
N ASN A 13 25.49 -4.41 25.09
CA ASN A 13 24.27 -4.19 25.87
C ASN A 13 23.10 -3.70 25.00
N ILE A 14 23.35 -2.82 24.03
CA ILE A 14 22.32 -2.33 23.10
C ILE A 14 21.85 -3.47 22.20
N ILE A 15 22.78 -4.28 21.68
CA ILE A 15 22.47 -5.43 20.81
C ILE A 15 21.66 -6.47 21.61
N GLN A 16 22.08 -6.76 22.83
CA GLN A 16 21.35 -7.68 23.70
C GLN A 16 19.92 -7.19 23.97
N TYR A 17 19.74 -5.90 24.28
CA TYR A 17 18.42 -5.30 24.42
C TYR A 17 17.55 -5.46 23.15
N ILE A 18 18.13 -5.26 21.97
CA ILE A 18 17.40 -5.45 20.69
C ILE A 18 16.94 -6.89 20.56
N ILE A 19 17.78 -7.86 20.89
CA ILE A 19 17.42 -9.27 20.77
C ILE A 19 16.36 -9.66 21.80
N GLU A 20 16.59 -9.39 23.08
CA GLU A 20 15.75 -9.87 24.19
C GLU A 20 14.43 -9.09 24.28
N GLU A 21 14.50 -7.76 24.34
CA GLU A 21 13.32 -6.93 24.58
C GLU A 21 12.57 -6.57 23.29
N ILE A 22 13.29 -6.27 22.21
CA ILE A 22 12.61 -5.86 20.96
C ILE A 22 12.15 -7.06 20.17
N ILE A 23 12.94 -8.11 20.02
CA ILE A 23 12.57 -9.26 19.19
C ILE A 23 11.80 -10.28 20.05
N ILE A 24 12.44 -10.88 21.05
CA ILE A 24 11.88 -12.01 21.79
C ILE A 24 10.63 -11.59 22.55
N THR A 25 10.73 -10.59 23.43
CA THR A 25 9.60 -10.14 24.28
C THR A 25 8.43 -9.61 23.46
N ASN A 26 8.68 -8.90 22.32
CA ASN A 26 7.58 -8.44 21.48
C ASN A 26 6.92 -9.59 20.69
N ARG A 27 7.65 -10.62 20.28
CA ARG A 27 7.05 -11.82 19.67
C ARG A 27 6.20 -12.60 20.67
N GLN A 28 6.68 -12.78 21.90
CA GLN A 28 5.90 -13.40 22.97
C GLN A 28 4.59 -12.66 23.27
N LYS A 29 4.59 -11.32 23.14
CA LYS A 29 3.39 -10.48 23.28
C LYS A 29 2.48 -10.47 22.04
N GLY A 30 2.81 -11.23 20.99
CA GLY A 30 2.03 -11.29 19.74
C GLY A 30 2.10 -10.02 18.91
N ASN A 31 3.12 -9.19 19.06
CA ASN A 31 3.31 -8.01 18.24
C ASN A 31 3.74 -8.40 16.82
N SER A 32 3.21 -7.68 15.80
CA SER A 32 3.53 -7.94 14.41
C SER A 32 5.01 -7.66 14.08
N ASP A 33 5.58 -8.37 13.11
CA ASP A 33 6.94 -8.15 12.61
C ASP A 33 7.15 -6.70 12.13
N ILE A 34 6.12 -6.05 11.59
CA ILE A 34 6.16 -4.62 11.21
C ILE A 34 6.44 -3.74 12.44
N THR A 35 5.82 -4.04 13.59
CA THR A 35 6.04 -3.30 14.85
C THR A 35 7.45 -3.53 15.38
N ILE A 36 7.92 -4.77 15.32
CA ILE A 36 9.27 -5.15 15.77
C ILE A 36 10.31 -4.45 14.90
N ASN A 37 10.20 -4.58 13.57
CA ASN A 37 11.10 -3.95 12.62
C ASN A 37 11.14 -2.43 12.77
N ARG A 38 10.00 -1.77 13.00
CA ARG A 38 9.96 -0.32 13.24
C ARG A 38 10.75 0.08 14.48
N LYS A 39 10.64 -0.65 15.58
CA LYS A 39 11.42 -0.38 16.80
C LYS A 39 12.92 -0.58 16.54
N ILE A 40 13.30 -1.63 15.82
CA ILE A 40 14.70 -1.86 15.44
C ILE A 40 15.23 -0.69 14.60
N GLN A 41 14.46 -0.21 13.63
CA GLN A 41 14.84 0.95 12.80
C GLN A 41 15.04 2.23 13.63
N TYR A 42 14.23 2.45 14.66
CA TYR A 42 14.41 3.60 15.56
C TYR A 42 15.74 3.52 16.30
N LEU A 43 16.14 2.34 16.76
CA LEU A 43 17.42 2.14 17.43
C LEU A 43 18.60 2.24 16.48
N ILE A 44 18.48 1.75 15.26
CA ILE A 44 19.51 1.92 14.20
C ILE A 44 19.73 3.41 13.91
N VAL A 45 18.67 4.20 13.82
CA VAL A 45 18.79 5.66 13.61
C VAL A 45 19.50 6.32 14.79
N PHE A 46 19.18 5.93 16.02
CA PHE A 46 19.88 6.42 17.22
C PHE A 46 21.39 6.08 17.19
N ILE A 47 21.74 4.83 16.89
CA ILE A 47 23.14 4.39 16.78
C ILE A 47 23.90 5.14 15.68
N ARG A 48 23.25 5.37 14.53
CA ARG A 48 23.86 6.17 13.44
C ARG A 48 24.11 7.62 13.86
N TRP A 49 23.15 8.23 14.56
CA TRP A 49 23.32 9.56 15.13
C TRP A 49 24.45 9.59 16.16
N MET A 50 24.53 8.61 17.06
CA MET A 50 25.65 8.49 17.99
C MET A 50 27.01 8.47 17.26
N ASN A 51 27.10 7.72 16.15
CA ASN A 51 28.31 7.66 15.34
C ASN A 51 28.67 9.02 14.74
N GLN A 52 27.68 9.76 14.25
CA GLN A 52 27.88 11.12 13.69
C GLN A 52 28.35 12.12 14.72
N GLU A 53 27.91 11.98 15.97
CA GLU A 53 28.29 12.82 17.09
C GLU A 53 29.53 12.29 17.83
N ASN A 54 30.19 11.24 17.31
CA ASN A 54 31.34 10.58 17.92
C ASN A 54 31.10 9.96 19.31
N PHE A 55 29.87 9.60 19.64
CA PHE A 55 29.55 8.82 20.80
C PHE A 55 29.71 7.33 20.52
N LEU A 56 30.90 6.79 20.81
CA LEU A 56 31.22 5.38 20.50
C LEU A 56 30.53 4.40 21.46
N TYR A 57 30.37 4.76 22.72
CA TYR A 57 29.81 3.93 23.80
C TYR A 57 29.07 4.79 24.83
N ILE A 58 28.30 4.12 25.72
CA ILE A 58 27.62 4.70 26.87
C ILE A 58 28.00 3.84 28.08
N ARG A 59 28.77 4.39 29.00
CA ARG A 59 29.36 3.64 30.11
C ARG A 59 28.47 3.56 31.32
N ASN A 60 27.78 4.64 31.62
CA ASN A 60 26.99 4.80 32.85
C ASN A 60 25.72 5.65 32.59
N LEU A 61 24.92 5.80 33.63
CA LEU A 61 23.66 6.54 33.58
C LEU A 61 23.87 8.02 33.26
N ASP A 62 24.91 8.65 33.81
CA ASP A 62 25.18 10.09 33.62
C ASP A 62 25.51 10.38 32.15
N GLU A 63 26.34 9.55 31.51
CA GLU A 63 26.60 9.62 30.10
C GLU A 63 25.33 9.38 29.28
N ALA A 64 24.50 8.43 29.69
CA ALA A 64 23.22 8.15 29.05
C ALA A 64 22.28 9.36 29.12
N VAL A 65 22.21 10.08 30.24
CA VAL A 65 21.45 11.32 30.41
C VAL A 65 21.91 12.39 29.42
N ASN A 66 23.23 12.64 29.35
CA ASN A 66 23.79 13.65 28.45
C ASN A 66 23.52 13.29 26.97
N ILE A 67 23.75 12.03 26.59
CA ILE A 67 23.52 11.54 25.21
C ILE A 67 22.03 11.63 24.87
N PHE A 68 21.16 11.23 25.77
CA PHE A 68 19.71 11.27 25.56
C PHE A 68 19.19 12.72 25.45
N TYR A 69 19.72 13.64 26.25
CA TYR A 69 19.42 15.06 26.14
C TYR A 69 19.79 15.60 24.76
N ARG A 70 21.02 15.38 24.29
CA ARG A 70 21.50 15.80 22.96
C ARG A 70 20.68 15.17 21.84
N TYR A 71 20.35 13.88 21.96
CA TYR A 71 19.49 13.21 20.99
C TYR A 71 18.08 13.83 20.95
N THR A 72 17.54 14.22 22.11
CA THR A 72 16.24 14.90 22.18
C THR A 72 16.28 16.25 21.45
N LEU A 73 17.37 17.03 21.59
CA LEU A 73 17.56 18.27 20.83
C LEU A 73 17.66 18.01 19.34
N PHE A 74 18.39 16.99 18.94
CA PHE A 74 18.47 16.56 17.53
C PHE A 74 17.08 16.20 16.99
N LEU A 75 16.31 15.42 17.72
CA LEU A 75 14.94 15.08 17.30
C LEU A 75 14.04 16.31 17.18
N LYS A 76 14.14 17.28 18.09
CA LYS A 76 13.40 18.55 18.02
C LYS A 76 13.79 19.37 16.80
N SER A 77 15.07 19.42 16.43
CA SER A 77 15.50 20.09 15.21
C SER A 77 14.86 19.49 13.96
N LYS A 78 14.71 18.14 13.91
CA LYS A 78 14.07 17.45 12.79
C LYS A 78 12.58 17.78 12.65
N ILE A 79 11.87 18.02 13.77
CA ILE A 79 10.49 18.51 13.74
C ILE A 79 10.46 19.94 13.16
N ARG A 80 11.33 20.84 13.65
CA ARG A 80 11.37 22.23 13.18
C ARG A 80 11.65 22.36 11.69
N LEU A 81 12.49 21.45 11.16
CA LEU A 81 12.81 21.38 9.73
C LEU A 81 11.72 20.68 8.90
N GLY A 82 10.62 20.25 9.49
CA GLY A 82 9.53 19.53 8.78
C GLY A 82 9.93 18.16 8.22
N GLN A 83 11.08 17.61 8.63
CA GLN A 83 11.59 16.34 8.11
C GLN A 83 10.83 15.11 8.64
N TYR A 84 10.24 15.21 9.81
CA TYR A 84 9.46 14.16 10.45
C TYR A 84 8.25 14.71 11.19
N SER A 85 7.19 13.92 11.26
CA SER A 85 6.01 14.26 12.07
C SER A 85 6.33 14.17 13.56
N GLN A 86 5.63 14.97 14.37
CA GLN A 86 5.79 14.95 15.83
C GLN A 86 5.49 13.57 16.44
N GLY A 87 4.48 12.85 15.90
CA GLY A 87 4.14 11.49 16.36
C GLY A 87 5.23 10.46 16.06
N GLU A 88 5.91 10.57 14.93
CA GLU A 88 7.04 9.70 14.61
C GLU A 88 8.24 9.98 15.53
N ILE A 89 8.55 11.24 15.74
CA ILE A 89 9.64 11.65 16.63
C ILE A 89 9.35 11.25 18.08
N HIS A 90 8.12 11.40 18.55
CA HIS A 90 7.70 10.90 19.86
C HIS A 90 7.95 9.39 19.99
N SER A 91 7.62 8.61 18.97
CA SER A 91 7.82 7.17 18.95
C SER A 91 9.32 6.79 19.02
N ARG A 92 10.17 7.51 18.27
CA ARG A 92 11.64 7.33 18.32
C ARG A 92 12.21 7.69 19.68
N HIS A 93 11.82 8.84 20.22
CA HIS A 93 12.24 9.32 21.54
C HIS A 93 11.87 8.31 22.64
N THR A 94 10.61 7.85 22.66
CA THR A 94 10.13 6.88 23.64
C THR A 94 10.83 5.53 23.51
N CYS A 95 11.14 5.08 22.29
CA CYS A 95 11.85 3.82 22.06
C CYS A 95 13.28 3.87 22.61
N VAL A 96 14.03 4.96 22.36
CA VAL A 96 15.39 5.14 22.87
C VAL A 96 15.38 5.35 24.40
N HIS A 97 14.46 6.14 24.94
CA HIS A 97 14.28 6.29 26.38
C HIS A 97 14.12 4.93 27.05
N LYS A 98 13.17 4.10 26.57
CA LYS A 98 12.94 2.78 27.13
C LYS A 98 14.17 1.87 27.06
N MET A 99 14.93 1.92 25.98
CA MET A 99 16.17 1.16 25.84
C MET A 99 17.19 1.58 26.91
N LEU A 100 17.49 2.88 27.00
CA LEU A 100 18.48 3.39 27.95
C LEU A 100 18.04 3.15 29.40
N SER A 101 16.75 3.39 29.71
CA SER A 101 16.17 3.13 31.03
C SER A 101 16.30 1.66 31.43
N THR A 102 16.09 0.72 30.49
CA THR A 102 16.24 -0.71 30.77
C THR A 102 17.71 -1.10 30.96
N ILE A 103 18.62 -0.62 30.08
CA ILE A 103 20.04 -0.98 30.13
C ILE A 103 20.69 -0.46 31.45
N PHE A 104 20.36 0.75 31.85
CA PHE A 104 20.95 1.42 33.03
C PHE A 104 20.09 1.33 34.29
N ASN A 105 19.00 0.54 34.26
CA ASN A 105 18.09 0.33 35.38
C ASN A 105 17.59 1.66 36.03
N ASP A 106 17.22 2.62 35.18
CA ASP A 106 16.77 3.96 35.57
C ASP A 106 15.34 3.92 36.14
N LYS A 107 15.20 3.44 37.38
CA LYS A 107 13.93 3.39 38.11
C LYS A 107 13.42 4.76 38.54
N ALA A 108 14.31 5.73 38.69
CA ALA A 108 13.99 7.08 39.14
C ALA A 108 13.64 8.04 37.97
N ASN A 109 13.66 7.57 36.72
CA ASN A 109 13.45 8.37 35.50
C ASN A 109 14.44 9.56 35.39
N ILE A 110 15.66 9.40 35.81
CA ILE A 110 16.72 10.41 35.78
C ILE A 110 16.98 10.84 34.33
N LEU A 111 16.85 9.91 33.35
CA LEU A 111 16.98 10.19 31.94
C LEU A 111 16.00 11.28 31.44
N LEU A 112 14.87 11.47 32.08
CA LEU A 112 13.88 12.48 31.74
C LEU A 112 14.05 13.79 32.57
N SER A 113 14.95 13.82 33.54
CA SER A 113 15.21 15.01 34.35
C SER A 113 15.76 16.14 33.50
N GLY A 114 15.14 17.32 33.57
CA GLY A 114 15.57 18.50 32.79
C GLY A 114 15.25 18.45 31.29
N ILE A 115 14.61 17.38 30.80
CA ILE A 115 14.25 17.26 29.41
C ILE A 115 12.80 17.71 29.18
N ILE A 116 12.60 18.67 28.26
CA ILE A 116 11.25 18.97 27.77
C ILE A 116 10.82 17.81 26.87
N LEU A 117 9.87 17.00 27.37
CA LEU A 117 9.36 15.83 26.66
C LEU A 117 8.81 16.17 25.28
N ILE A 118 9.11 15.31 24.34
CA ILE A 118 8.43 15.35 23.03
C ILE A 118 7.08 14.65 23.23
N THR A 119 6.05 15.45 23.45
CA THR A 119 4.69 14.94 23.57
C THR A 119 4.17 14.49 22.21
N ASN A 120 3.35 13.45 22.21
CA ASN A 120 2.57 13.14 21.01
C ASN A 120 1.50 14.22 20.88
N SER A 121 1.68 15.18 19.95
CA SER A 121 0.54 16.01 19.57
C SER A 121 -0.55 15.01 19.15
N ARG A 122 -1.72 15.09 19.77
CA ARG A 122 -2.89 14.39 19.27
C ARG A 122 -2.95 14.75 17.78
N SER A 123 -2.68 13.76 16.93
CA SER A 123 -2.77 13.96 15.48
C SER A 123 -4.09 14.68 15.26
N GLU A 124 -4.05 15.81 14.58
CA GLU A 124 -5.27 16.51 14.17
C GLU A 124 -6.24 15.44 13.75
N LYS A 125 -7.43 15.43 14.36
CA LYS A 125 -8.42 14.40 14.04
C LYS A 125 -8.59 14.49 12.54
N LYS A 126 -8.12 13.46 11.81
CA LYS A 126 -8.30 13.40 10.37
C LYS A 126 -9.75 13.76 10.10
N VAL A 127 -9.97 14.82 9.35
CA VAL A 127 -11.31 15.24 8.95
C VAL A 127 -11.97 14.00 8.35
N LYS A 128 -13.07 13.55 8.96
CA LYS A 128 -13.80 12.40 8.45
C LYS A 128 -14.34 12.80 7.08
N SER A 129 -14.06 12.00 6.06
CA SER A 129 -14.66 12.18 4.75
C SER A 129 -16.18 12.33 4.88
N SER A 130 -16.77 13.25 4.15
CA SER A 130 -18.21 13.43 4.12
C SER A 130 -18.92 12.15 3.65
N ASN A 131 -20.20 12.01 3.91
CA ASN A 131 -20.96 10.87 3.38
C ASN A 131 -21.08 10.94 1.84
N GLU A 132 -21.05 12.14 1.29
CA GLU A 132 -21.05 12.39 -0.16
C GLU A 132 -19.76 11.89 -0.79
N ASP A 133 -18.58 12.24 -0.21
CA ASP A 133 -17.29 11.75 -0.67
C ASP A 133 -17.23 10.21 -0.64
N LYS A 134 -17.73 9.60 0.45
CA LYS A 134 -17.76 8.13 0.56
C LYS A 134 -18.64 7.50 -0.50
N LYS A 135 -19.84 8.07 -0.76
CA LYS A 135 -20.74 7.62 -1.81
C LYS A 135 -20.12 7.79 -3.19
N TYR A 136 -19.44 8.92 -3.41
CA TYR A 136 -18.74 9.20 -4.64
C TYR A 136 -17.65 8.15 -4.92
N HIS A 137 -16.76 7.90 -3.97
CA HIS A 137 -15.72 6.89 -4.10
C HIS A 137 -16.29 5.48 -4.27
N TYR A 138 -17.33 5.14 -3.52
CA TYR A 138 -18.00 3.84 -3.66
C TYR A 138 -18.54 3.63 -5.08
N ASN A 139 -19.28 4.60 -5.61
CA ASN A 139 -19.86 4.54 -6.95
C ASN A 139 -18.76 4.45 -8.04
N PHE A 140 -17.67 5.19 -7.87
CA PHE A 140 -16.52 5.10 -8.77
C PHE A 140 -15.93 3.68 -8.82
N TYR A 141 -15.59 3.11 -7.67
CA TYR A 141 -15.05 1.75 -7.62
C TYR A 141 -16.04 0.70 -8.08
N TYR A 142 -17.31 0.88 -7.78
CA TYR A 142 -18.39 -0.02 -8.21
C TYR A 142 -18.52 -0.05 -9.74
N SER A 143 -18.66 1.11 -10.37
CA SER A 143 -18.78 1.22 -11.82
C SER A 143 -17.53 0.70 -12.51
N PHE A 144 -16.35 1.06 -12.02
CA PHE A 144 -15.08 0.59 -12.56
C PHE A 144 -14.95 -0.94 -12.47
N PHE A 145 -15.20 -1.49 -11.28
CA PHE A 145 -15.13 -2.94 -11.06
C PHE A 145 -16.07 -3.70 -12.00
N HIS A 146 -17.32 -3.26 -12.11
CA HIS A 146 -18.32 -3.95 -12.93
C HIS A 146 -17.96 -3.92 -14.41
N GLN A 147 -17.67 -2.75 -14.98
CA GLN A 147 -17.39 -2.60 -16.40
C GLN A 147 -16.10 -3.36 -16.81
N VAL A 148 -15.04 -3.23 -16.02
CA VAL A 148 -13.78 -3.94 -16.30
C VAL A 148 -13.94 -5.46 -16.15
N THR A 149 -14.66 -5.91 -15.12
CA THR A 149 -14.86 -7.34 -14.91
C THR A 149 -15.72 -7.95 -16.01
N ASP A 150 -16.77 -7.26 -16.48
CA ASP A 150 -17.59 -7.71 -17.60
C ASP A 150 -16.77 -7.83 -18.89
N PHE A 151 -15.98 -6.82 -19.19
CA PHE A 151 -15.06 -6.83 -20.34
C PHE A 151 -14.13 -8.07 -20.32
N ILE A 152 -13.59 -8.41 -19.16
CA ILE A 152 -12.67 -9.54 -19.03
C ILE A 152 -13.41 -10.88 -19.11
N LEU A 153 -14.51 -11.05 -18.36
CA LEU A 153 -15.23 -12.30 -18.29
C LEU A 153 -15.99 -12.64 -19.58
N ASN A 154 -16.50 -11.63 -20.28
CA ASN A 154 -17.12 -11.77 -21.60
C ASN A 154 -16.11 -11.88 -22.73
N ASN A 155 -14.81 -11.81 -22.40
CA ASN A 155 -13.72 -11.81 -23.38
C ASN A 155 -13.86 -10.74 -24.48
N GLU A 156 -14.34 -9.56 -24.11
CA GLU A 156 -14.50 -8.43 -25.02
C GLU A 156 -13.15 -7.94 -25.57
N SER A 157 -13.20 -7.20 -26.67
CA SER A 157 -12.00 -6.71 -27.36
C SER A 157 -11.70 -5.26 -27.04
N TYR A 158 -10.41 -4.94 -26.90
CA TYR A 158 -9.94 -3.55 -26.87
C TYR A 158 -10.25 -2.82 -28.18
N PRO A 159 -10.50 -1.51 -28.12
CA PRO A 159 -10.45 -0.63 -26.95
C PRO A 159 -11.69 -0.73 -26.05
N LEU A 160 -11.52 -0.61 -24.74
CA LEU A 160 -12.62 -0.55 -23.78
C LEU A 160 -12.91 0.90 -23.40
N LYS A 161 -14.17 1.34 -23.59
CA LYS A 161 -14.66 2.63 -23.09
C LYS A 161 -15.32 2.45 -21.74
N LEU A 162 -14.81 3.14 -20.71
CA LEU A 162 -15.38 3.16 -19.37
C LEU A 162 -16.20 4.42 -19.15
N HIS A 163 -17.41 4.26 -18.64
CA HIS A 163 -18.30 5.34 -18.23
C HIS A 163 -18.28 5.43 -16.70
N LEU A 164 -17.46 6.34 -16.19
CA LEU A 164 -17.30 6.53 -14.75
C LEU A 164 -17.89 7.87 -14.32
N GLN A 165 -18.13 8.03 -13.02
CA GLN A 165 -18.66 9.29 -12.48
C GLN A 165 -17.75 10.51 -12.76
N LEU A 166 -16.45 10.29 -12.97
CA LEU A 166 -15.46 11.31 -13.36
C LEU A 166 -15.49 11.66 -14.85
N GLY A 167 -16.29 10.96 -15.65
CA GLY A 167 -16.33 11.08 -17.10
C GLY A 167 -15.98 9.81 -17.84
N GLU A 168 -15.69 9.94 -19.13
CA GLU A 168 -15.35 8.84 -20.01
C GLU A 168 -13.84 8.59 -20.05
N PHE A 169 -13.47 7.31 -19.99
CA PHE A 169 -12.08 6.86 -20.07
C PHE A 169 -11.95 5.79 -21.13
N TRP A 170 -10.85 5.84 -21.85
CA TRP A 170 -10.48 4.76 -22.76
C TRP A 170 -9.41 3.87 -22.11
N CYS A 171 -9.63 2.55 -22.14
CA CYS A 171 -8.60 1.58 -21.79
C CYS A 171 -7.99 1.05 -23.10
N LEU A 172 -6.68 1.28 -23.26
CA LEU A 172 -5.90 0.85 -24.43
C LEU A 172 -4.73 -0.04 -23.98
N PRO A 173 -4.35 -1.03 -24.77
CA PRO A 173 -3.26 -1.94 -24.43
C PRO A 173 -1.88 -1.32 -24.68
N SER A 174 -1.61 -0.18 -24.06
CA SER A 174 -0.34 0.54 -24.17
C SER A 174 0.42 0.56 -22.82
N LYS A 175 1.54 1.28 -22.77
CA LYS A 175 2.30 1.46 -21.51
C LYS A 175 1.43 2.10 -20.42
N HIS A 176 0.62 3.08 -20.79
CA HIS A 176 -0.42 3.65 -19.93
C HIS A 176 -1.75 3.05 -20.37
N ILE A 177 -2.47 2.43 -19.45
CA ILE A 177 -3.72 1.74 -19.80
C ILE A 177 -4.88 2.70 -19.92
N PHE A 178 -4.94 3.73 -19.05
CA PHE A 178 -6.09 4.63 -18.94
C PHE A 178 -5.82 5.98 -19.61
N PHE A 179 -6.73 6.38 -20.49
CA PHE A 179 -6.68 7.64 -21.22
C PHE A 179 -7.95 8.45 -21.00
N VAL A 180 -7.79 9.75 -20.84
CA VAL A 180 -8.89 10.71 -20.63
C VAL A 180 -8.83 11.80 -21.70
N LYS A 181 -9.96 12.43 -21.98
CA LYS A 181 -10.04 13.62 -22.84
C LYS A 181 -9.10 14.71 -22.27
N GLY A 182 -8.33 15.34 -23.13
CA GLY A 182 -7.34 16.38 -22.76
C GLY A 182 -5.92 15.86 -22.49
N ARG A 183 -5.69 14.53 -22.56
CA ARG A 183 -4.35 13.94 -22.58
C ARG A 183 -4.06 13.32 -23.96
N PRO A 184 -2.78 13.26 -24.37
CA PRO A 184 -2.44 12.67 -25.66
C PRO A 184 -2.79 11.19 -25.70
N PHE A 185 -3.55 10.80 -26.71
CA PHE A 185 -3.81 9.41 -27.06
C PHE A 185 -2.71 8.87 -27.99
N PRO A 186 -2.57 7.53 -28.12
CA PRO A 186 -1.77 6.96 -29.20
C PRO A 186 -2.21 7.52 -30.56
N MET A 187 -1.26 7.96 -31.38
CA MET A 187 -1.57 8.67 -32.66
C MET A 187 -2.49 7.88 -33.57
N ALA A 188 -2.36 6.55 -33.58
CA ALA A 188 -3.19 5.66 -34.39
C ALA A 188 -4.61 5.43 -33.84
N PHE A 189 -4.92 5.90 -32.63
CA PHE A 189 -6.23 5.73 -32.00
C PHE A 189 -7.13 6.94 -32.23
N ASP A 190 -8.37 6.70 -32.62
CA ASP A 190 -9.41 7.71 -32.71
C ASP A 190 -10.34 7.65 -31.49
N PRO A 191 -10.19 8.59 -30.53
CA PRO A 191 -11.01 8.58 -29.32
C PRO A 191 -12.48 8.98 -29.55
N GLU A 192 -12.81 9.62 -30.67
CA GLU A 192 -14.18 10.00 -30.99
C GLU A 192 -14.98 8.79 -31.46
N ASN A 193 -14.39 7.99 -32.37
CA ASN A 193 -15.01 6.80 -32.91
C ASN A 193 -14.64 5.49 -32.19
N GLY A 194 -13.66 5.53 -31.28
CA GLY A 194 -13.24 4.36 -30.51
C GLY A 194 -12.53 3.27 -31.34
N GLN A 195 -11.84 3.64 -32.41
CA GLN A 195 -11.26 2.73 -33.36
C GLN A 195 -9.86 3.19 -33.85
N THR A 196 -9.20 2.35 -34.60
CA THR A 196 -7.96 2.72 -35.29
C THR A 196 -8.24 3.72 -36.39
N ARG A 197 -7.43 4.79 -36.51
CA ARG A 197 -7.55 5.79 -37.55
C ARG A 197 -7.27 5.21 -38.92
N SER A 198 -7.97 5.75 -39.96
CA SER A 198 -7.58 5.53 -41.35
C SER A 198 -6.29 6.29 -41.68
N VAL A 199 -5.64 5.92 -42.80
CA VAL A 199 -4.43 6.60 -43.29
C VAL A 199 -4.72 8.09 -43.54
N ASP A 200 -5.86 8.37 -44.15
CA ASP A 200 -6.24 9.74 -44.54
C ASP A 200 -6.57 10.60 -43.33
N ASN A 201 -7.33 10.07 -42.37
CA ASN A 201 -7.61 10.76 -41.11
C ASN A 201 -6.34 11.02 -40.27
N PHE A 202 -5.41 10.05 -40.24
CA PHE A 202 -4.12 10.23 -39.60
C PHE A 202 -3.30 11.33 -40.26
N GLN A 203 -3.26 11.35 -41.59
CA GLN A 203 -2.54 12.35 -42.36
C GLN A 203 -3.11 13.76 -42.18
N GLU A 204 -4.42 13.90 -42.16
CA GLU A 204 -5.13 15.16 -41.95
C GLU A 204 -4.81 15.76 -40.55
N ILE A 205 -4.93 14.96 -39.50
CA ILE A 205 -4.75 15.43 -38.10
C ILE A 205 -3.30 15.77 -37.83
N TYR A 206 -2.35 14.90 -38.22
CA TYR A 206 -0.94 15.05 -37.83
C TYR A 206 -0.07 15.71 -38.90
N ARG A 207 -0.63 16.02 -40.07
CA ARG A 207 0.05 16.68 -41.20
C ARG A 207 1.34 15.94 -41.63
N ILE A 208 1.31 14.61 -41.55
CA ILE A 208 2.44 13.76 -41.96
C ILE A 208 2.19 13.27 -43.42
N ASN A 209 3.06 13.67 -44.32
CA ASN A 209 2.90 13.32 -45.74
C ASN A 209 3.41 11.92 -46.12
N ASN A 210 4.27 11.31 -45.28
CA ASN A 210 4.84 10.01 -45.54
C ASN A 210 3.86 8.88 -45.22
N LYS A 211 3.13 8.41 -46.24
CA LYS A 211 2.14 7.32 -46.09
C LYS A 211 2.73 6.00 -45.57
N SER A 212 4.02 5.72 -45.86
CA SER A 212 4.68 4.51 -45.33
C SER A 212 4.81 4.52 -43.82
N ILE A 213 5.24 5.66 -43.24
CA ILE A 213 5.34 5.85 -41.78
C ILE A 213 3.97 5.74 -41.13
N ILE A 214 2.93 6.32 -41.74
CA ILE A 214 1.55 6.27 -41.23
C ILE A 214 1.07 4.80 -41.17
N LYS A 215 1.19 4.09 -42.30
CA LYS A 215 0.79 2.67 -42.37
C LYS A 215 1.51 1.82 -41.35
N GLU A 216 2.80 2.04 -41.09
CA GLU A 216 3.59 1.31 -40.15
C GLU A 216 3.10 1.60 -38.71
N ASN A 217 2.81 2.86 -38.36
CA ASN A 217 2.25 3.21 -37.04
C ASN A 217 0.88 2.56 -36.79
N ILE A 218 -0.01 2.60 -37.78
CA ILE A 218 -1.33 1.96 -37.72
C ILE A 218 -1.17 0.45 -37.54
N LYS A 219 -0.30 -0.18 -38.35
CA LYS A 219 -0.01 -1.62 -38.27
C LYS A 219 0.51 -2.03 -36.90
N ARG A 220 1.46 -1.27 -36.33
CA ARG A 220 1.99 -1.54 -34.97
C ARG A 220 0.90 -1.44 -33.90
N PHE A 221 0.02 -0.44 -34.03
CA PHE A 221 -1.09 -0.29 -33.09
C PHE A 221 -2.08 -1.45 -33.17
N ASN A 222 -2.49 -1.84 -34.40
CA ASN A 222 -3.37 -2.98 -34.64
C ASN A 222 -2.76 -4.28 -34.12
N ASN A 223 -1.49 -4.55 -34.37
CA ASN A 223 -0.79 -5.72 -33.82
C ASN A 223 -0.78 -5.72 -32.28
N THR A 224 -0.75 -4.53 -31.67
CA THR A 224 -0.84 -4.41 -30.20
C THR A 224 -2.24 -4.73 -29.71
N LEU A 225 -3.29 -4.27 -30.40
CA LEU A 225 -4.68 -4.63 -30.13
C LEU A 225 -4.91 -6.13 -30.27
N ASP A 226 -4.46 -6.75 -31.38
CA ASP A 226 -4.63 -8.17 -31.63
C ASP A 226 -4.00 -9.04 -30.54
N LYS A 227 -2.77 -8.73 -30.14
CA LYS A 227 -2.09 -9.42 -29.04
C LYS A 227 -2.80 -9.24 -27.71
N ALA A 228 -3.34 -8.05 -27.45
CA ALA A 228 -4.06 -7.74 -26.22
C ALA A 228 -5.44 -8.39 -26.16
N ASN A 229 -6.06 -8.65 -27.30
CA ASN A 229 -7.39 -9.26 -27.42
C ASN A 229 -7.38 -10.79 -27.22
N LEU A 230 -6.21 -11.41 -27.17
CA LEU A 230 -6.13 -12.81 -26.74
C LEU A 230 -6.73 -12.96 -25.34
N GLN A 231 -7.47 -14.06 -25.13
CA GLN A 231 -8.25 -14.30 -23.90
C GLN A 231 -7.44 -14.15 -22.62
N LYS A 232 -6.19 -14.61 -22.61
CA LYS A 232 -5.28 -14.56 -21.45
C LYS A 232 -4.08 -13.64 -21.71
N SER A 233 -4.29 -12.55 -22.41
CA SER A 233 -3.23 -11.60 -22.65
C SER A 233 -2.73 -10.94 -21.37
N GLN A 234 -1.44 -10.58 -21.34
CA GLN A 234 -0.84 -9.83 -20.22
C GLN A 234 -1.63 -8.54 -19.93
N LYS A 235 -2.17 -7.88 -20.97
CA LYS A 235 -2.94 -6.64 -20.80
C LYS A 235 -4.31 -6.86 -20.14
N LYS A 236 -5.00 -7.96 -20.44
CA LYS A 236 -6.21 -8.34 -19.71
C LYS A 236 -5.92 -8.72 -18.25
N MET A 237 -4.79 -9.38 -17.98
CA MET A 237 -4.35 -9.69 -16.62
C MET A 237 -3.99 -8.44 -15.81
N GLU A 238 -3.31 -7.48 -16.43
CA GLU A 238 -3.00 -6.19 -15.81
C GLU A 238 -4.30 -5.43 -15.47
N LEU A 239 -5.27 -5.43 -16.38
CA LEU A 239 -6.58 -4.82 -16.16
C LEU A 239 -7.38 -5.55 -15.07
N ALA A 240 -7.32 -6.89 -15.01
CA ALA A 240 -7.92 -7.71 -13.94
C ALA A 240 -7.34 -7.35 -12.56
N SER A 241 -6.05 -7.08 -12.48
CA SER A 241 -5.40 -6.61 -11.24
C SER A 241 -5.98 -5.26 -10.77
N HIS A 242 -6.25 -4.33 -11.71
CA HIS A 242 -6.91 -3.06 -11.36
C HIS A 242 -8.35 -3.26 -10.89
N ALA A 243 -9.12 -4.15 -11.53
CA ALA A 243 -10.47 -4.50 -11.08
C ALA A 243 -10.44 -5.15 -9.68
N SER A 244 -9.47 -6.02 -9.40
CA SER A 244 -9.29 -6.62 -8.07
C SER A 244 -8.99 -5.59 -6.99
N LYS A 245 -8.21 -4.55 -7.29
CA LYS A 245 -7.97 -3.43 -6.36
C LYS A 245 -9.25 -2.63 -6.11
N ALA A 246 -10.06 -2.39 -7.14
CA ALA A 246 -11.35 -1.72 -6.99
C ALA A 246 -12.31 -2.55 -6.13
N PHE A 247 -12.40 -3.86 -6.37
CA PHE A 247 -13.16 -4.77 -5.50
C PHE A 247 -12.67 -4.71 -4.05
N TYR A 248 -11.35 -4.69 -3.83
CA TYR A 248 -10.80 -4.63 -2.48
C TYR A 248 -11.27 -3.38 -1.73
N MET A 249 -11.32 -2.22 -2.38
CA MET A 249 -11.86 -0.99 -1.80
C MET A 249 -13.35 -1.10 -1.48
N LEU A 250 -14.14 -1.72 -2.37
CA LEU A 250 -15.56 -2.00 -2.12
C LEU A 250 -15.74 -2.96 -0.94
N PHE A 251 -14.91 -3.98 -0.84
CA PHE A 251 -14.95 -4.97 0.23
C PHE A 251 -14.64 -4.32 1.59
N LEU A 252 -13.59 -3.51 1.68
CA LEU A 252 -13.26 -2.77 2.90
C LEU A 252 -14.40 -1.83 3.33
N THR A 253 -14.99 -1.13 2.37
CA THR A 253 -16.11 -0.21 2.64
C THR A 253 -17.36 -0.95 3.12
N ASN A 254 -17.64 -2.13 2.55
CA ASN A 254 -18.83 -2.92 2.91
C ASN A 254 -18.68 -3.64 4.26
N THR A 255 -17.49 -4.14 4.57
CA THR A 255 -17.22 -4.93 5.78
C THR A 255 -16.75 -4.09 6.96
N GLY A 256 -16.23 -2.90 6.73
CA GLY A 256 -15.56 -2.09 7.76
C GLY A 256 -14.25 -2.72 8.27
N MET A 257 -13.70 -3.71 7.57
CA MET A 257 -12.42 -4.32 7.93
C MET A 257 -11.28 -3.32 7.75
N ASN A 258 -10.24 -3.48 8.57
CA ASN A 258 -8.96 -2.82 8.31
C ASN A 258 -8.24 -3.52 7.16
N ASP A 259 -7.42 -2.78 6.44
CA ASP A 259 -6.57 -3.28 5.35
C ASP A 259 -5.78 -4.54 5.74
N SER A 260 -5.06 -4.52 6.87
CA SER A 260 -4.30 -5.68 7.37
C SER A 260 -5.17 -6.90 7.68
N THR A 261 -6.41 -6.70 8.12
CA THR A 261 -7.36 -7.79 8.41
C THR A 261 -7.86 -8.41 7.11
N ALA A 262 -8.25 -7.59 6.15
CA ALA A 262 -8.76 -8.07 4.86
C ALA A 262 -7.68 -8.78 4.03
N ALA A 263 -6.43 -8.29 4.06
CA ALA A 263 -5.30 -8.90 3.36
C ALA A 263 -4.90 -10.28 3.89
N THR A 264 -5.25 -10.60 5.14
CA THR A 264 -4.95 -11.90 5.76
C THR A 264 -6.10 -12.90 5.71
N LEU A 265 -7.22 -12.54 5.07
CA LEU A 265 -8.34 -13.47 4.91
C LEU A 265 -7.92 -14.64 4.00
N LEU A 266 -8.04 -15.85 4.54
CA LEU A 266 -7.84 -17.07 3.76
C LEU A 266 -9.13 -17.37 2.99
N TRP A 267 -9.07 -17.32 1.69
CA TRP A 267 -10.14 -17.69 0.77
C TRP A 267 -9.98 -19.17 0.43
N ASN A 268 -10.40 -20.06 1.32
CA ASN A 268 -10.49 -21.49 1.04
C ASN A 268 -11.88 -21.81 0.48
N ASN A 269 -11.97 -22.88 -0.33
CA ASN A 269 -13.20 -23.33 -1.01
C ASN A 269 -14.36 -23.72 -0.04
N GLN A 270 -14.17 -23.56 1.25
CA GLN A 270 -15.18 -23.85 2.29
C GLN A 270 -16.22 -22.74 2.46
N TYR A 271 -16.08 -21.60 1.78
CA TYR A 271 -17.10 -20.55 1.81
C TYR A 271 -18.18 -20.84 0.76
N SER A 272 -19.25 -21.53 1.18
CA SER A 272 -20.49 -21.60 0.40
C SER A 272 -21.12 -20.22 0.33
N ILE A 273 -21.26 -19.68 -0.88
CA ILE A 273 -21.88 -18.36 -1.13
C ILE A 273 -23.41 -18.43 -0.98
N ASP A 274 -23.95 -19.62 -0.78
CA ASP A 274 -25.39 -19.85 -0.70
C ASP A 274 -26.00 -19.60 0.69
N SER A 275 -25.20 -19.43 1.73
CA SER A 275 -25.70 -19.03 3.04
C SER A 275 -25.94 -17.52 3.10
N LEU A 276 -27.16 -17.14 3.43
CA LEU A 276 -27.69 -15.77 3.49
C LEU A 276 -26.92 -14.81 4.45
N GLN A 277 -25.97 -15.30 5.23
CA GLN A 277 -25.15 -14.51 6.14
C GLN A 277 -23.75 -15.11 6.25
N GLN A 278 -22.84 -14.72 5.36
CA GLN A 278 -21.45 -15.09 5.55
C GLN A 278 -20.79 -14.17 6.57
N LYS A 279 -20.30 -14.78 7.64
CA LYS A 279 -19.54 -14.11 8.68
C LYS A 279 -18.06 -14.45 8.52
N PHE A 280 -17.21 -13.42 8.39
CA PHE A 280 -15.78 -13.60 8.48
C PHE A 280 -15.35 -13.42 9.93
N ARG A 281 -14.58 -14.38 10.44
CA ARG A 281 -13.97 -14.27 11.76
C ARG A 281 -12.49 -13.98 11.60
N ASN A 282 -12.01 -12.98 12.28
CA ASN A 282 -10.58 -12.71 12.36
C ASN A 282 -10.19 -12.25 13.77
N ILE A 283 -8.94 -12.51 14.14
CA ILE A 283 -8.42 -12.16 15.46
C ILE A 283 -7.77 -10.78 15.39
N LYS A 284 -8.29 -9.82 16.18
CA LYS A 284 -7.66 -8.51 16.36
C LYS A 284 -6.55 -8.59 17.39
N TYR A 285 -5.33 -8.84 16.97
CA TYR A 285 -4.16 -8.90 17.85
C TYR A 285 -3.93 -7.59 18.65
N ARG A 286 -4.24 -6.43 18.08
CA ARG A 286 -4.11 -5.12 18.75
C ARG A 286 -5.12 -4.88 19.88
N ALA A 287 -6.18 -5.66 19.96
CA ALA A 287 -7.26 -5.53 20.93
C ALA A 287 -7.28 -6.68 21.92
N GLY A 288 -6.11 -7.24 22.30
CA GLY A 288 -6.00 -8.34 23.24
C GLY A 288 -6.54 -9.66 22.69
N ASN A 289 -6.24 -9.98 21.43
CA ASN A 289 -6.65 -11.22 20.74
C ASN A 289 -8.18 -11.43 20.67
N LYS A 290 -8.96 -10.35 20.64
CA LYS A 290 -10.41 -10.45 20.50
C LYS A 290 -10.81 -10.95 19.11
N ILE A 291 -11.66 -11.97 19.07
CA ILE A 291 -12.31 -12.41 17.85
C ILE A 291 -13.31 -11.33 17.41
N VAL A 292 -13.20 -10.87 16.17
CA VAL A 292 -14.13 -9.90 15.59
C VAL A 292 -14.82 -10.55 14.41
N GLU A 293 -16.14 -10.55 14.44
CA GLU A 293 -16.95 -10.99 13.31
C GLU A 293 -17.26 -9.82 12.39
N PHE A 294 -17.08 -10.04 11.10
CA PHE A 294 -17.46 -9.10 10.04
C PHE A 294 -18.57 -9.72 9.21
N LYS A 295 -19.63 -8.97 8.96
CA LYS A 295 -20.77 -9.42 8.16
C LYS A 295 -20.71 -8.82 6.76
N ILE A 296 -21.00 -9.61 5.74
CA ILE A 296 -21.22 -9.14 4.38
C ILE A 296 -22.71 -8.82 4.24
N GLN A 297 -23.03 -7.62 3.76
CA GLN A 297 -24.41 -7.26 3.45
C GLN A 297 -24.90 -8.08 2.26
N THR A 298 -26.14 -8.57 2.31
CA THR A 298 -26.75 -9.41 1.26
C THR A 298 -26.65 -8.77 -0.14
N LYS A 299 -26.87 -7.46 -0.23
CA LYS A 299 -26.74 -6.71 -1.50
C LYS A 299 -25.30 -6.69 -2.08
N PHE A 300 -24.29 -6.99 -1.28
CA PHE A 300 -22.89 -7.05 -1.73
C PHE A 300 -22.51 -8.45 -2.24
N LEU A 301 -23.32 -9.47 -2.00
CA LEU A 301 -23.00 -10.84 -2.41
C LEU A 301 -22.85 -10.99 -3.94
N SER A 302 -23.61 -10.24 -4.73
CA SER A 302 -23.47 -10.23 -6.20
C SER A 302 -22.11 -9.72 -6.65
N VAL A 303 -21.60 -8.66 -6.00
CA VAL A 303 -20.26 -8.10 -6.25
C VAL A 303 -19.18 -9.12 -5.86
N LEU A 304 -19.35 -9.79 -4.72
CA LEU A 304 -18.45 -10.83 -4.26
C LEU A 304 -18.42 -12.03 -5.22
N LYS A 305 -19.59 -12.53 -5.66
CA LYS A 305 -19.67 -13.61 -6.66
C LYS A 305 -18.93 -13.25 -7.94
N LYS A 306 -19.14 -12.04 -8.43
CA LYS A 306 -18.49 -11.55 -9.64
C LYS A 306 -16.95 -11.46 -9.47
N TYR A 307 -16.48 -11.05 -8.29
CA TYR A 307 -15.05 -11.06 -7.97
C TYR A 307 -14.45 -12.46 -7.94
N LEU A 308 -15.16 -13.46 -7.41
CA LEU A 308 -14.68 -14.83 -7.41
C LEU A 308 -14.47 -15.37 -8.83
N LEU A 309 -15.38 -15.05 -9.76
CA LEU A 309 -15.19 -15.38 -11.18
C LEU A 309 -13.95 -14.70 -11.78
N LEU A 310 -13.75 -13.41 -11.48
CA LEU A 310 -12.55 -12.67 -11.92
C LEU A 310 -11.27 -13.27 -11.32
N ARG A 311 -11.28 -13.65 -10.05
CA ARG A 311 -10.16 -14.31 -9.39
C ARG A 311 -9.83 -15.65 -10.04
N ASP A 312 -10.84 -16.46 -10.35
CA ASP A 312 -10.65 -17.74 -11.02
C ASP A 312 -10.09 -17.58 -12.42
N PHE A 313 -10.49 -16.54 -13.15
CA PHE A 313 -9.86 -16.15 -14.41
C PHE A 313 -8.36 -15.89 -14.21
N GLY A 314 -7.98 -15.13 -13.19
CA GLY A 314 -6.59 -14.84 -12.85
C GLY A 314 -5.78 -16.08 -12.47
N LEU A 315 -6.32 -16.94 -11.60
CA LEU A 315 -5.62 -18.14 -11.11
C LEU A 315 -5.39 -19.19 -12.22
N LYS A 316 -6.39 -19.42 -13.08
CA LYS A 316 -6.27 -20.34 -14.22
C LYS A 316 -5.23 -19.89 -15.24
N SER A 317 -4.86 -18.61 -15.26
CA SER A 317 -3.83 -18.09 -16.15
C SER A 317 -2.42 -18.27 -15.62
N THR A 318 -2.24 -18.40 -14.30
CA THR A 318 -0.93 -18.61 -13.66
C THR A 318 -0.52 -20.08 -13.63
N SER A 319 -1.48 -21.02 -13.66
CA SER A 319 -1.23 -22.47 -13.60
C SER A 319 -0.80 -23.09 -14.95
N THR A 320 -0.82 -22.33 -16.05
CA THR A 320 -0.40 -22.81 -17.39
C THR A 320 1.03 -22.44 -17.75
N GLY A 321 1.81 -21.91 -16.81
CA GLY A 321 3.18 -21.44 -16.99
C GLY A 321 4.22 -22.10 -16.09
N LEU A 322 4.03 -23.39 -15.73
CA LEU A 322 5.04 -24.24 -15.12
C LEU A 322 5.22 -25.50 -15.98
#